data_f3f0203bfe3c9e2d89a81d3af8e8999c
#
_entry.id   f3f0203bfe3c9e2d89a81d3af8e8999c
#
_cell.length_a   1.000
_cell.length_b   1.000
_cell.length_c   1.000
_cell.angle_alpha   90.00
_cell.angle_beta   90.00
_cell.angle_gamma   90.00
#
_symmetry.space_group_name_H-M   'P 1'
#
loop_
_entity.id
_entity.type
_entity.pdbx_description
1 polymer ?
#
loop_
_entity_poly.entity_id
_entity_poly.type
_entity_poly.pdbx_seq_one_letter_code
_entity_poly.pdbx_strand_id
1 'polypeptide(L)'
;SAMMLSSAHALTVYTAGPGSLAKSLASGFEQQTGVKVTVFQATTGKVMARLEAEQANPQADVLISASWDTAEDLHQRGWLLPFASANADQVPANLKSADYIAQGVSALGIVWNSKSGTPEPKEWRDLTQPAFKDKVTTPDPALSGASLDLLIGLQNSMGGQAWQLFDELKKNGMVVSGPNAQAVTPVMQGAKAAVFGAVDYVSYGNIQQGESLKVIFPASGTVIAPRPMMILKTSQHPGEAKAFIDYVLSPEGQAKVADAWLMPARRDVAAKRPLLDALKVLPTTSEGSSERGAVLARFSQLYAQ
;
A
#
# COMPACT_ATOMS: atom_id res chain seq x y z
N SER A 1 25.96 16.22 42.64
CA SER A 1 25.77 16.28 41.18
C SER A 1 24.88 15.13 40.77
N ALA A 2 23.57 15.34 40.67
CA ALA A 2 22.63 14.37 40.20
C ALA A 2 22.79 14.28 38.68
N MET A 3 23.37 13.19 38.17
CA MET A 3 23.25 12.82 36.77
C MET A 3 21.77 12.56 36.49
N MET A 4 21.10 13.52 35.85
CA MET A 4 19.82 13.23 35.19
C MET A 4 20.15 12.27 34.05
N LEU A 5 19.84 11.00 34.26
CA LEU A 5 19.73 10.03 33.17
C LEU A 5 18.60 10.54 32.27
N SER A 6 18.98 11.23 31.19
CA SER A 6 18.06 11.50 30.09
C SER A 6 17.54 10.15 29.60
N SER A 7 16.28 9.83 29.87
CA SER A 7 15.63 8.68 29.26
C SER A 7 15.73 8.84 27.76
N ALA A 8 16.36 7.88 27.08
CA ALA A 8 16.49 7.90 25.64
C ALA A 8 15.07 7.98 25.05
N HIS A 9 14.78 9.05 24.31
CA HIS A 9 13.55 9.18 23.56
C HIS A 9 13.52 8.07 22.49
N ALA A 10 12.49 7.27 22.50
CA ALA A 10 12.31 6.12 21.59
C ALA A 10 10.89 6.13 21.04
N LEU A 11 10.77 5.71 19.79
CA LEU A 11 9.50 5.60 19.08
C LEU A 11 9.48 4.25 18.36
N THR A 12 8.35 3.55 18.39
CA THR A 12 8.14 2.28 17.68
C THR A 12 7.12 2.49 16.56
N VAL A 13 7.55 2.19 15.33
CA VAL A 13 6.72 2.32 14.12
C VAL A 13 6.53 0.95 13.49
N TYR A 14 5.27 0.53 13.36
CA TYR A 14 4.88 -0.64 12.58
C TYR A 14 4.42 -0.18 11.20
N THR A 15 5.01 -0.75 10.16
CA THR A 15 4.75 -0.29 8.80
C THR A 15 4.62 -1.45 7.80
N ALA A 16 3.71 -1.28 6.85
CA ALA A 16 3.62 -2.16 5.68
C ALA A 16 4.62 -1.79 4.56
N GLY A 17 5.50 -0.83 4.82
CA GLY A 17 6.57 -0.45 3.91
C GLY A 17 6.23 0.73 2.99
N PRO A 18 7.08 1.02 2.02
CA PRO A 18 8.33 0.31 1.69
C PRO A 18 9.38 0.37 2.81
N GLY A 19 10.12 -0.74 2.99
CA GLY A 19 11.10 -0.84 4.08
C GLY A 19 12.22 0.17 3.98
N SER A 20 12.74 0.43 2.79
CA SER A 20 13.79 1.43 2.55
C SER A 20 13.32 2.85 2.88
N LEU A 21 12.06 3.19 2.56
CA LEU A 21 11.47 4.47 2.94
C LEU A 21 11.34 4.60 4.45
N ALA A 22 10.84 3.56 5.11
CA ALA A 22 10.69 3.55 6.56
C ALA A 22 12.03 3.79 7.27
N LYS A 23 13.10 3.16 6.81
CA LYS A 23 14.46 3.36 7.33
C LYS A 23 14.97 4.78 7.08
N SER A 24 14.74 5.31 5.90
CA SER A 24 15.14 6.68 5.54
C SER A 24 14.42 7.73 6.38
N LEU A 25 13.12 7.54 6.60
CA LEU A 25 12.33 8.44 7.45
C LEU A 25 12.76 8.35 8.93
N ALA A 26 12.97 7.14 9.42
CA ALA A 26 13.45 6.91 10.78
C ALA A 26 14.81 7.57 11.02
N SER A 27 15.76 7.39 10.10
CA SER A 27 17.08 7.97 10.16
C SER A 27 17.06 9.50 10.10
N GLY A 28 16.27 10.08 9.18
CA GLY A 28 16.14 11.53 9.06
C GLY A 28 15.51 12.16 10.30
N PHE A 29 14.50 11.52 10.86
CA PHE A 29 13.86 11.96 12.09
C PHE A 29 14.79 11.90 13.29
N GLU A 30 15.57 10.81 13.42
CA GLU A 30 16.58 10.68 14.46
C GLU A 30 17.66 11.77 14.37
N GLN A 31 18.14 12.05 13.15
CA GLN A 31 19.11 13.12 12.92
C GLN A 31 18.58 14.49 13.33
N GLN A 32 17.30 14.75 13.05
CA GLN A 32 16.70 16.04 13.32
C GLN A 32 16.33 16.24 14.80
N THR A 33 15.91 15.17 15.48
CA THR A 33 15.28 15.25 16.81
C THR A 33 16.03 14.52 17.90
N GLY A 34 16.95 13.62 17.56
CA GLY A 34 17.59 12.73 18.52
C GLY A 34 16.71 11.56 18.97
N VAL A 35 15.49 11.46 18.47
CA VAL A 35 14.57 10.36 18.81
C VAL A 35 14.93 9.13 17.99
N LYS A 36 15.24 8.02 18.67
CA LYS A 36 15.52 6.75 18.03
C LYS A 36 14.21 6.07 17.63
N VAL A 37 14.11 5.68 16.36
CA VAL A 37 12.93 5.02 15.82
C VAL A 37 13.25 3.55 15.58
N THR A 38 12.48 2.67 16.24
CA THR A 38 12.49 1.23 15.97
C THR A 38 11.39 0.92 14.95
N VAL A 39 11.78 0.30 13.83
CA VAL A 39 10.86 -0.03 12.74
C VAL A 39 10.63 -1.53 12.69
N PHE A 40 9.39 -1.95 12.75
CA PHE A 40 8.95 -3.29 12.37
C PHE A 40 8.21 -3.21 11.04
N GLN A 41 8.76 -3.87 10.01
CA GLN A 41 8.21 -3.86 8.66
C GLN A 41 7.75 -5.27 8.29
N ALA A 42 6.48 -5.37 7.86
CA ALA A 42 5.86 -6.61 7.40
C ALA A 42 4.68 -6.29 6.47
N THR A 43 3.98 -7.30 5.98
CA THR A 43 2.72 -7.07 5.25
C THR A 43 1.66 -6.44 6.17
N THR A 44 0.67 -5.76 5.59
CA THR A 44 -0.44 -5.17 6.37
C THR A 44 -1.10 -6.23 7.27
N GLY A 45 -1.37 -7.41 6.74
CA GLY A 45 -1.98 -8.50 7.51
C GLY A 45 -1.15 -8.94 8.72
N LYS A 46 0.18 -9.07 8.55
CA LYS A 46 1.10 -9.42 9.65
C LYS A 46 1.21 -8.31 10.67
N VAL A 47 1.26 -7.06 10.23
CA VAL A 47 1.28 -5.90 11.14
C VAL A 47 0.02 -5.88 11.99
N MET A 48 -1.14 -6.09 11.39
CA MET A 48 -2.41 -6.11 12.10
C MET A 48 -2.51 -7.28 13.07
N ALA A 49 -2.06 -8.47 12.68
CA ALA A 49 -2.04 -9.64 13.55
C ALA A 49 -1.15 -9.42 14.78
N ARG A 50 0.01 -8.79 14.59
CA ARG A 50 0.91 -8.46 15.69
C ARG A 50 0.30 -7.43 16.63
N LEU A 51 -0.35 -6.41 16.08
CA LEU A 51 -1.04 -5.39 16.88
C LEU A 51 -2.12 -6.03 17.76
N GLU A 52 -2.91 -6.95 17.21
CA GLU A 52 -3.93 -7.66 17.97
C GLU A 52 -3.35 -8.59 19.03
N ALA A 53 -2.27 -9.30 18.70
CA ALA A 53 -1.58 -10.17 19.66
C ALA A 53 -0.99 -9.40 20.84
N GLU A 54 -0.63 -8.13 20.64
CA GLU A 54 -0.02 -7.25 21.65
C GLU A 54 -1.03 -6.42 22.45
N GLN A 55 -2.35 -6.63 22.29
CA GLN A 55 -3.36 -5.79 22.96
C GLN A 55 -3.19 -5.69 24.47
N ALA A 56 -2.77 -6.77 25.13
CA ALA A 56 -2.55 -6.77 26.57
C ALA A 56 -1.27 -6.00 26.97
N ASN A 57 -0.33 -5.82 26.05
CA ASN A 57 0.92 -5.09 26.26
C ASN A 57 1.34 -4.41 24.95
N PRO A 58 0.66 -3.31 24.57
CA PRO A 58 0.91 -2.63 23.30
C PRO A 58 2.33 -2.09 23.20
N GLN A 59 2.97 -2.29 22.04
CA GLN A 59 4.34 -1.88 21.80
C GLN A 59 4.45 -0.75 20.77
N ALA A 60 3.49 -0.67 19.83
CA ALA A 60 3.57 0.29 18.73
C ALA A 60 3.06 1.67 19.14
N ASP A 61 3.73 2.71 18.66
CA ASP A 61 3.29 4.09 18.77
C ASP A 61 2.61 4.56 17.50
N VAL A 62 3.21 4.28 16.35
CA VAL A 62 2.73 4.67 15.02
C VAL A 62 2.52 3.44 14.16
N LEU A 63 1.44 3.44 13.42
CA LEU A 63 1.11 2.43 12.43
C LEU A 63 1.01 3.09 11.05
N ILE A 64 1.68 2.50 10.06
CA ILE A 64 1.56 2.89 8.64
C ILE A 64 1.14 1.66 7.87
N SER A 65 -0.07 1.67 7.33
CA SER A 65 -0.65 0.55 6.62
C SER A 65 -0.57 0.78 5.10
N ALA A 66 -0.82 -0.28 4.34
CA ALA A 66 -0.94 -0.21 2.88
C ALA A 66 -2.39 -0.15 2.42
N SER A 67 -3.36 -0.12 3.33
CA SER A 67 -4.78 -0.04 3.01
C SER A 67 -5.46 1.02 3.86
N TRP A 68 -6.22 1.90 3.20
CA TRP A 68 -7.02 2.93 3.87
C TRP A 68 -8.06 2.34 4.80
N ASP A 69 -8.62 1.18 4.42
CA ASP A 69 -9.62 0.46 5.21
C ASP A 69 -9.11 0.06 6.59
N THR A 70 -7.82 -0.22 6.72
CA THR A 70 -7.20 -0.51 8.02
C THR A 70 -7.39 0.65 9.01
N ALA A 71 -7.19 1.88 8.53
CA ALA A 71 -7.37 3.06 9.35
C ALA A 71 -8.84 3.28 9.72
N GLU A 72 -9.74 3.09 8.78
CA GLU A 72 -11.17 3.20 9.03
C GLU A 72 -11.64 2.17 10.07
N ASP A 73 -11.16 0.93 10.00
CA ASP A 73 -11.46 -0.12 10.97
C ASP A 73 -10.95 0.24 12.37
N LEU A 74 -9.70 0.67 12.49
CA LEU A 74 -9.12 1.04 13.78
C LEU A 74 -9.78 2.31 14.35
N HIS A 75 -10.17 3.25 13.49
CA HIS A 75 -10.95 4.41 13.90
C HIS A 75 -12.27 3.98 14.53
N GLN A 76 -13.02 3.09 13.89
CA GLN A 76 -14.29 2.61 14.41
C GLN A 76 -14.14 1.84 15.72
N ARG A 77 -13.05 1.10 15.89
CA ARG A 77 -12.73 0.40 17.15
C ARG A 77 -12.33 1.37 18.28
N GLY A 78 -12.11 2.63 17.98
CA GLY A 78 -11.67 3.61 18.97
C GLY A 78 -10.21 3.46 19.39
N TRP A 79 -9.36 2.88 18.54
CA TRP A 79 -7.96 2.59 18.86
C TRP A 79 -7.00 3.72 18.51
N LEU A 80 -7.46 4.76 17.84
CA LEU A 80 -6.61 5.81 17.30
C LEU A 80 -6.68 7.09 18.12
N LEU A 81 -5.54 7.75 18.25
CA LEU A 81 -5.42 9.08 18.87
C LEU A 81 -5.65 10.14 17.81
N PRO A 82 -6.62 11.03 17.99
CA PRO A 82 -6.78 12.17 17.10
C PRO A 82 -5.57 13.11 17.16
N PHE A 83 -5.19 13.64 16.02
CA PHE A 83 -4.11 14.62 15.91
C PHE A 83 -4.31 15.52 14.70
N ALA A 84 -3.74 16.73 14.77
CA ALA A 84 -3.67 17.62 13.61
C ALA A 84 -2.20 17.90 13.32
N SER A 85 -1.78 17.71 12.06
CA SER A 85 -0.43 18.02 11.64
C SER A 85 -0.37 19.44 11.09
N ALA A 86 0.62 20.20 11.54
CA ALA A 86 0.92 21.54 10.99
C ALA A 86 1.33 21.48 9.49
N ASN A 87 1.72 20.31 9.00
CA ASN A 87 2.17 20.09 7.63
C ASN A 87 1.09 19.48 6.72
N ALA A 88 -0.17 19.45 7.15
CA ALA A 88 -1.24 18.78 6.42
C ALA A 88 -2.03 19.69 5.46
N ASP A 89 -1.76 21.01 5.42
CA ASP A 89 -2.54 21.96 4.61
C ASP A 89 -2.53 21.62 3.12
N GLN A 90 -1.40 21.10 2.61
CA GLN A 90 -1.24 20.72 1.22
C GLN A 90 -1.65 19.27 0.95
N VAL A 91 -2.15 18.55 1.94
CA VAL A 91 -2.69 17.20 1.77
C VAL A 91 -4.17 17.31 1.41
N PRO A 92 -4.62 16.67 0.31
CA PRO A 92 -6.02 16.68 -0.08
C PRO A 92 -6.96 16.16 1.02
N ALA A 93 -8.17 16.71 1.08
CA ALA A 93 -9.15 16.35 2.09
C ALA A 93 -9.51 14.85 2.10
N ASN A 94 -9.51 14.20 0.94
CA ASN A 94 -9.77 12.77 0.81
C ASN A 94 -8.61 11.88 1.28
N LEU A 95 -7.46 12.45 1.62
CA LEU A 95 -6.26 11.74 2.09
C LEU A 95 -5.99 12.00 3.58
N LYS A 96 -6.92 12.59 4.29
CA LYS A 96 -6.76 12.86 5.73
C LYS A 96 -8.09 12.80 6.45
N SER A 97 -8.02 12.48 7.73
CA SER A 97 -9.13 12.41 8.68
C SER A 97 -8.66 12.94 10.03
N ALA A 98 -9.53 12.90 11.04
CA ALA A 98 -9.21 13.40 12.39
C ALA A 98 -8.08 12.60 13.07
N ASP A 99 -7.90 11.32 12.73
CA ASP A 99 -6.96 10.42 13.42
C ASP A 99 -6.13 9.56 12.47
N TYR A 100 -6.13 9.86 11.18
CA TYR A 100 -5.22 9.24 10.20
C TYR A 100 -5.02 10.14 8.99
N ILE A 101 -3.84 10.03 8.36
CA ILE A 101 -3.45 10.85 7.23
C ILE A 101 -2.49 10.07 6.34
N ALA A 102 -2.61 10.22 5.03
CA ALA A 102 -1.78 9.50 4.09
C ALA A 102 -0.30 9.92 4.18
N GLN A 103 0.60 8.92 4.19
CA GLN A 103 2.03 9.11 3.96
C GLN A 103 2.31 9.43 2.50
N GLY A 104 1.65 8.73 1.61
CA GLY A 104 1.76 8.81 0.17
C GLY A 104 0.72 7.91 -0.45
N VAL A 105 0.71 7.85 -1.78
CA VAL A 105 -0.31 7.10 -2.54
C VAL A 105 0.36 6.24 -3.59
N SER A 106 -0.07 4.99 -3.69
CA SER A 106 0.21 4.11 -4.81
C SER A 106 -1.06 3.85 -5.62
N ALA A 107 -0.91 3.29 -6.80
CA ALA A 107 -2.02 2.80 -7.60
C ALA A 107 -1.71 1.38 -8.06
N LEU A 108 -2.74 0.62 -8.39
CA LEU A 108 -2.59 -0.72 -8.92
C LEU A 108 -2.74 -0.69 -10.43
N GLY A 109 -1.88 -1.46 -11.10
CA GLY A 109 -1.90 -1.55 -12.55
C GLY A 109 -1.57 -2.95 -13.02
N ILE A 110 -1.53 -3.10 -14.34
CA ILE A 110 -0.90 -4.24 -14.98
C ILE A 110 0.59 -3.94 -15.05
N VAL A 111 1.43 -4.83 -14.58
CA VAL A 111 2.87 -4.75 -14.78
C VAL A 111 3.23 -5.76 -15.87
N TRP A 112 3.73 -5.28 -16.98
CA TRP A 112 3.98 -6.06 -18.17
C TRP A 112 5.47 -6.06 -18.53
N ASN A 113 5.99 -7.23 -18.91
CA ASN A 113 7.34 -7.32 -19.43
C ASN A 113 7.31 -7.11 -20.95
N SER A 114 7.91 -6.01 -21.41
CA SER A 114 7.93 -5.65 -22.82
C SER A 114 8.71 -6.65 -23.71
N LYS A 115 9.54 -7.49 -23.10
CA LYS A 115 10.30 -8.55 -23.78
C LYS A 115 9.62 -9.92 -23.72
N SER A 116 8.38 -10.00 -23.22
CA SER A 116 7.66 -11.25 -23.05
C SER A 116 7.24 -11.93 -24.35
N GLY A 117 7.23 -11.18 -25.45
CA GLY A 117 6.70 -11.67 -26.73
C GLY A 117 5.19 -11.60 -26.85
N THR A 118 4.49 -11.15 -25.81
CA THR A 118 3.04 -10.95 -25.84
C THR A 118 2.71 -9.54 -26.34
N PRO A 119 1.46 -9.33 -26.85
CA PRO A 119 0.98 -7.97 -27.09
C PRO A 119 0.96 -7.15 -25.82
N GLU A 120 1.12 -5.83 -25.91
CA GLU A 120 0.96 -4.95 -24.77
C GLU A 120 -0.51 -4.93 -24.32
N PRO A 121 -0.79 -5.34 -23.08
CA PRO A 121 -2.16 -5.30 -22.58
C PRO A 121 -2.55 -3.84 -22.25
N LYS A 122 -3.80 -3.48 -22.50
CA LYS A 122 -4.34 -2.14 -22.21
C LYS A 122 -5.46 -2.17 -21.20
N GLU A 123 -6.15 -3.30 -21.10
CA GLU A 123 -7.30 -3.50 -20.22
C GLU A 123 -7.13 -4.78 -19.40
N TRP A 124 -7.79 -4.84 -18.25
CA TRP A 124 -7.75 -6.02 -17.39
C TRP A 124 -8.11 -7.30 -18.15
N ARG A 125 -9.13 -7.22 -19.00
CA ARG A 125 -9.61 -8.35 -19.77
C ARG A 125 -8.61 -8.85 -20.81
N ASP A 126 -7.67 -8.03 -21.24
CA ASP A 126 -6.64 -8.45 -22.20
C ASP A 126 -5.80 -9.61 -21.67
N LEU A 127 -5.69 -9.73 -20.35
CA LEU A 127 -4.94 -10.81 -19.71
C LEU A 127 -5.66 -12.17 -19.77
N THR A 128 -6.90 -12.20 -20.24
CA THR A 128 -7.67 -13.44 -20.49
C THR A 128 -7.44 -13.99 -21.91
N GLN A 129 -6.72 -13.26 -22.74
CA GLN A 129 -6.46 -13.65 -24.14
C GLN A 129 -5.49 -14.84 -24.22
N PRO A 130 -5.58 -15.66 -25.31
CA PRO A 130 -4.70 -16.82 -25.49
C PRO A 130 -3.20 -16.51 -25.40
N ALA A 131 -2.79 -15.32 -25.86
CA ALA A 131 -1.39 -14.89 -25.79
C ALA A 131 -0.84 -14.84 -24.36
N PHE A 132 -1.70 -14.67 -23.35
CA PHE A 132 -1.34 -14.61 -21.94
C PHE A 132 -1.57 -15.92 -21.18
N LYS A 133 -1.91 -16.99 -21.88
CA LYS A 133 -2.15 -18.28 -21.22
C LYS A 133 -0.95 -18.72 -20.41
N ASP A 134 -1.18 -19.04 -19.12
CA ASP A 134 -0.17 -19.46 -18.15
C ASP A 134 0.95 -18.44 -17.92
N LYS A 135 0.73 -17.18 -18.28
CA LYS A 135 1.74 -16.11 -18.22
C LYS A 135 1.40 -14.97 -17.29
N VAL A 136 0.36 -15.10 -16.47
CA VAL A 136 -0.11 -14.03 -15.59
C VAL A 136 -0.01 -14.47 -14.13
N THR A 137 0.49 -13.55 -13.30
CA THR A 137 0.46 -13.67 -11.84
C THR A 137 -0.46 -12.61 -11.25
N THR A 138 -0.89 -12.82 -10.02
CA THR A 138 -1.55 -11.79 -9.21
C THR A 138 -1.08 -11.91 -7.77
N PRO A 139 -0.93 -10.80 -7.03
CA PRO A 139 -0.66 -10.88 -5.60
C PRO A 139 -1.81 -11.57 -4.87
N ASP A 140 -1.49 -12.20 -3.73
CA ASP A 140 -2.50 -12.83 -2.88
C ASP A 140 -3.27 -11.74 -2.12
N PRO A 141 -4.57 -11.59 -2.35
CA PRO A 141 -5.36 -10.58 -1.65
C PRO A 141 -5.50 -10.83 -0.13
N ALA A 142 -5.21 -12.04 0.34
CA ALA A 142 -5.12 -12.34 1.76
C ALA A 142 -3.87 -11.73 2.42
N LEU A 143 -2.83 -11.45 1.62
CA LEU A 143 -1.56 -10.88 2.08
C LEU A 143 -1.41 -9.40 1.72
N SER A 144 -2.06 -8.96 0.63
CA SER A 144 -1.99 -7.60 0.12
C SER A 144 -3.35 -6.91 0.25
N GLY A 145 -3.43 -5.92 1.14
CA GLY A 145 -4.63 -5.09 1.27
C GLY A 145 -4.96 -4.32 0.01
N ALA A 146 -3.95 -3.86 -0.73
CA ALA A 146 -4.14 -3.19 -2.00
C ALA A 146 -4.72 -4.13 -3.07
N SER A 147 -4.28 -5.38 -3.12
CA SER A 147 -4.85 -6.38 -4.02
C SER A 147 -6.32 -6.63 -3.72
N LEU A 148 -6.69 -6.73 -2.46
CA LEU A 148 -8.09 -6.85 -2.06
C LEU A 148 -8.90 -5.60 -2.46
N ASP A 149 -8.35 -4.41 -2.29
CA ASP A 149 -8.98 -3.17 -2.73
C ASP A 149 -9.28 -3.19 -4.24
N LEU A 150 -8.37 -3.73 -5.05
CA LEU A 150 -8.61 -3.86 -6.49
C LEU A 150 -9.79 -4.76 -6.79
N LEU A 151 -9.88 -5.93 -6.13
CA LEU A 151 -11.02 -6.84 -6.31
C LEU A 151 -12.33 -6.16 -5.94
N ILE A 152 -12.36 -5.42 -4.85
CA ILE A 152 -13.52 -4.68 -4.38
C ILE A 152 -13.89 -3.56 -5.37
N GLY A 153 -12.90 -2.80 -5.83
CA GLY A 153 -13.12 -1.73 -6.80
C GLY A 153 -13.69 -2.24 -8.12
N LEU A 154 -13.19 -3.37 -8.60
CA LEU A 154 -13.71 -4.02 -9.81
C LEU A 154 -15.12 -4.56 -9.59
N GLN A 155 -15.40 -5.19 -8.45
CA GLN A 155 -16.75 -5.65 -8.11
C GLN A 155 -17.73 -4.47 -8.02
N ASN A 156 -17.34 -3.37 -7.38
CA ASN A 156 -18.18 -2.18 -7.27
C ASN A 156 -18.51 -1.57 -8.65
N SER A 157 -17.57 -1.64 -9.58
CA SER A 157 -17.73 -1.08 -10.92
C SER A 157 -18.47 -2.03 -11.88
N MET A 158 -18.16 -3.32 -11.82
CA MET A 158 -18.58 -4.30 -12.83
C MET A 158 -19.64 -5.29 -12.33
N GLY A 159 -19.88 -5.33 -11.03
CA GLY A 159 -20.81 -6.30 -10.43
C GLY A 159 -20.39 -7.75 -10.71
N GLY A 160 -21.35 -8.58 -11.13
CA GLY A 160 -21.10 -9.99 -11.46
C GLY A 160 -20.08 -10.20 -12.58
N GLN A 161 -19.91 -9.23 -13.47
CA GLN A 161 -18.91 -9.32 -14.55
C GLN A 161 -17.48 -9.31 -14.01
N ALA A 162 -17.24 -8.73 -12.83
CA ALA A 162 -15.93 -8.83 -12.18
C ALA A 162 -15.57 -10.28 -11.85
N TRP A 163 -16.53 -11.05 -11.36
CA TRP A 163 -16.33 -12.46 -11.02
C TRP A 163 -16.19 -13.34 -12.25
N GLN A 164 -16.85 -12.99 -13.36
CA GLN A 164 -16.60 -13.62 -14.66
C GLN A 164 -15.16 -13.36 -15.11
N LEU A 165 -14.67 -12.13 -14.95
CA LEU A 165 -13.27 -11.79 -15.26
C LEU A 165 -12.29 -12.61 -14.41
N PHE A 166 -12.51 -12.71 -13.10
CA PHE A 166 -11.63 -13.47 -12.20
C PHE A 166 -11.64 -14.97 -12.55
N ASP A 167 -12.80 -15.51 -12.92
CA ASP A 167 -12.92 -16.89 -13.37
C ASP A 167 -12.21 -17.14 -14.72
N GLU A 168 -12.35 -16.22 -15.66
CA GLU A 168 -11.66 -16.30 -16.96
C GLU A 168 -10.14 -16.22 -16.81
N LEU A 169 -9.66 -15.35 -15.90
CA LEU A 169 -8.23 -15.25 -15.56
C LEU A 169 -7.71 -16.58 -15.00
N LYS A 170 -8.46 -17.20 -14.10
CA LYS A 170 -8.10 -18.52 -13.57
C LYS A 170 -8.05 -19.58 -14.65
N LYS A 171 -9.08 -19.64 -15.50
CA LYS A 171 -9.13 -20.58 -16.63
C LYS A 171 -7.98 -20.38 -17.61
N ASN A 172 -7.50 -19.15 -17.74
CA ASN A 172 -6.33 -18.82 -18.56
C ASN A 172 -4.99 -19.06 -17.82
N GLY A 173 -5.02 -19.66 -16.65
CA GLY A 173 -3.85 -20.09 -15.92
C GLY A 173 -3.21 -19.03 -15.02
N MET A 174 -3.91 -17.95 -14.65
CA MET A 174 -3.38 -16.98 -13.70
C MET A 174 -3.10 -17.63 -12.35
N VAL A 175 -1.91 -17.37 -11.80
CA VAL A 175 -1.47 -17.90 -10.50
C VAL A 175 -1.43 -16.80 -9.44
N VAL A 176 -1.87 -17.16 -8.24
CA VAL A 176 -1.76 -16.30 -7.06
C VAL A 176 -0.38 -16.50 -6.42
N SER A 177 0.41 -15.43 -6.28
CA SER A 177 1.83 -15.50 -5.91
C SER A 177 2.15 -14.54 -4.78
N GLY A 178 1.92 -14.91 -3.54
CA GLY A 178 2.39 -14.19 -2.36
C GLY A 178 2.11 -12.68 -2.33
N PRO A 179 2.92 -11.90 -1.59
CA PRO A 179 2.79 -10.43 -1.59
C PRO A 179 3.25 -9.81 -2.91
N ASN A 180 3.00 -8.50 -3.08
CA ASN A 180 3.19 -7.78 -4.34
C ASN A 180 4.55 -8.02 -5.02
N ALA A 181 5.65 -7.93 -4.30
CA ALA A 181 6.98 -8.12 -4.87
C ALA A 181 7.18 -9.54 -5.44
N GLN A 182 6.62 -10.55 -4.80
CA GLN A 182 6.72 -11.95 -5.26
C GLN A 182 5.92 -12.19 -6.52
N ALA A 183 4.82 -11.48 -6.74
CA ALA A 183 4.05 -11.58 -7.97
C ALA A 183 4.80 -10.96 -9.17
N VAL A 184 5.60 -9.92 -8.93
CA VAL A 184 6.38 -9.22 -9.97
C VAL A 184 7.62 -10.02 -10.37
N THR A 185 8.27 -10.71 -9.46
CA THR A 185 9.55 -11.41 -9.72
C THR A 185 9.53 -12.34 -10.93
N PRO A 186 8.54 -13.26 -11.09
CA PRO A 186 8.50 -14.13 -12.28
C PRO A 186 8.32 -13.36 -13.59
N VAL A 187 7.61 -12.23 -13.55
CA VAL A 187 7.43 -11.37 -14.72
C VAL A 187 8.74 -10.67 -15.08
N MET A 188 9.44 -10.15 -14.09
CA MET A 188 10.74 -9.51 -14.27
C MET A 188 11.78 -10.47 -14.82
N GLN A 189 11.76 -11.73 -14.39
CA GLN A 189 12.67 -12.79 -14.83
C GLN A 189 12.29 -13.42 -16.17
N GLY A 190 11.13 -13.08 -16.73
CA GLY A 190 10.67 -13.59 -18.02
C GLY A 190 9.94 -14.93 -17.96
N ALA A 191 9.72 -15.53 -16.78
CA ALA A 191 8.94 -16.76 -16.63
C ALA A 191 7.43 -16.50 -16.83
N LYS A 192 6.97 -15.29 -16.54
CA LYS A 192 5.61 -14.82 -16.78
C LYS A 192 5.65 -13.52 -17.58
N ALA A 193 4.52 -13.11 -18.13
CA ALA A 193 4.44 -11.93 -18.99
C ALA A 193 3.87 -10.70 -18.27
N ALA A 194 2.94 -10.89 -17.34
CA ALA A 194 2.24 -9.78 -16.71
C ALA A 194 1.75 -10.12 -15.30
N VAL A 195 1.61 -9.07 -14.49
CA VAL A 195 0.93 -9.12 -13.19
C VAL A 195 -0.42 -8.45 -13.32
N PHE A 196 -1.47 -9.11 -12.88
CA PHE A 196 -2.78 -8.53 -12.69
C PHE A 196 -2.84 -7.85 -11.33
N GLY A 197 -2.80 -6.51 -11.32
CA GLY A 197 -3.00 -5.76 -10.08
C GLY A 197 -1.79 -5.67 -9.17
N ALA A 198 -0.65 -5.24 -9.71
CA ALA A 198 0.53 -4.93 -8.90
C ALA A 198 0.51 -3.48 -8.41
N VAL A 199 1.01 -3.24 -7.19
CA VAL A 199 1.31 -1.88 -6.76
C VAL A 199 2.43 -1.30 -7.63
N ASP A 200 2.27 -0.08 -8.07
CA ASP A 200 3.08 0.54 -9.10
C ASP A 200 4.51 0.90 -8.67
N TYR A 201 4.70 1.36 -7.44
CA TYR A 201 5.99 1.90 -6.99
C TYR A 201 7.13 0.89 -7.03
N VAL A 202 6.85 -0.38 -6.76
CA VAL A 202 7.86 -1.45 -6.82
C VAL A 202 8.43 -1.55 -8.23
N SER A 203 7.55 -1.53 -9.23
CA SER A 203 7.94 -1.65 -10.64
C SER A 203 8.65 -0.41 -11.15
N TYR A 204 8.28 0.79 -10.71
CA TYR A 204 9.03 2.00 -11.08
C TYR A 204 10.48 1.93 -10.58
N GLY A 205 10.72 1.40 -9.39
CA GLY A 205 12.07 1.16 -8.88
C GLY A 205 12.84 0.16 -9.75
N ASN A 206 12.20 -0.93 -10.15
CA ASN A 206 12.81 -1.93 -11.04
C ASN A 206 13.12 -1.38 -12.43
N ILE A 207 12.21 -0.57 -12.99
CA ILE A 207 12.41 0.10 -14.29
C ILE A 207 13.62 1.03 -14.22
N GLN A 208 13.77 1.77 -13.14
CA GLN A 208 14.92 2.65 -12.94
C GLN A 208 16.24 1.88 -12.92
N GLN A 209 16.23 0.62 -12.50
CA GLN A 209 17.39 -0.26 -12.50
C GLN A 209 17.61 -0.99 -13.82
N GLY A 210 16.82 -0.68 -14.86
CA GLY A 210 17.00 -1.21 -16.20
C GLY A 210 16.13 -2.41 -16.54
N GLU A 211 15.17 -2.78 -15.70
CA GLU A 211 14.23 -3.87 -15.99
C GLU A 211 13.26 -3.49 -17.11
N SER A 212 12.91 -4.46 -17.95
CA SER A 212 12.03 -4.27 -19.12
C SER A 212 10.54 -4.32 -18.76
N LEU A 213 10.16 -3.64 -17.69
CA LEU A 213 8.79 -3.58 -17.21
C LEU A 213 8.09 -2.30 -17.66
N LYS A 214 6.78 -2.40 -17.83
CA LYS A 214 5.91 -1.25 -18.06
C LYS A 214 4.71 -1.34 -17.13
N VAL A 215 4.38 -0.24 -16.47
CA VAL A 215 3.18 -0.12 -15.63
C VAL A 215 2.06 0.45 -16.49
N ILE A 216 0.95 -0.27 -16.56
CA ILE A 216 -0.20 0.07 -17.40
C ILE A 216 -1.42 0.23 -16.51
N PHE A 217 -2.07 1.39 -16.60
CA PHE A 217 -3.32 1.64 -15.90
C PHE A 217 -4.48 1.52 -16.89
N PRO A 218 -5.35 0.50 -16.74
CA PRO A 218 -6.49 0.34 -17.65
C PRO A 218 -7.41 1.56 -17.64
N ALA A 219 -7.80 2.00 -18.83
CA ALA A 219 -8.71 3.14 -19.00
C ALA A 219 -10.09 2.90 -18.39
N SER A 220 -10.50 1.64 -18.27
CA SER A 220 -11.76 1.26 -17.62
C SER A 220 -11.76 1.53 -16.11
N GLY A 221 -10.59 1.71 -15.53
CA GLY A 221 -10.45 2.08 -14.13
C GLY A 221 -9.55 1.15 -13.32
N THR A 222 -9.00 1.70 -12.27
CA THR A 222 -8.18 1.00 -11.28
C THR A 222 -8.41 1.62 -9.90
N VAL A 223 -7.69 1.14 -8.91
CA VAL A 223 -7.80 1.66 -7.55
C VAL A 223 -6.50 2.37 -7.15
N ILE A 224 -6.63 3.40 -6.34
CA ILE A 224 -5.52 3.98 -5.62
C ILE A 224 -5.44 3.33 -4.23
N ALA A 225 -4.24 3.29 -3.68
CA ALA A 225 -3.98 2.76 -2.35
C ALA A 225 -3.24 3.82 -1.53
N PRO A 226 -3.97 4.75 -0.90
CA PRO A 226 -3.38 5.66 0.07
C PRO A 226 -2.86 4.88 1.26
N ARG A 227 -1.69 5.30 1.78
CA ARG A 227 -1.04 4.63 2.92
C ARG A 227 -1.28 5.44 4.19
N PRO A 228 -2.25 5.06 5.04
CA PRO A 228 -2.59 5.85 6.21
C PRO A 228 -1.54 5.71 7.30
N MET A 229 -1.23 6.82 7.94
CA MET A 229 -0.44 6.90 9.17
C MET A 229 -1.37 7.17 10.34
N MET A 230 -1.17 6.48 11.43
CA MET A 230 -2.01 6.52 12.63
C MET A 230 -1.16 6.50 13.88
N ILE A 231 -1.68 7.11 14.95
CA ILE A 231 -1.10 7.02 16.30
C ILE A 231 -2.07 6.18 17.13
N LEU A 232 -1.55 5.16 17.80
CA LEU A 232 -2.37 4.34 18.68
C LEU A 232 -2.65 5.08 20.01
N LYS A 233 -3.88 5.00 20.50
CA LYS A 233 -4.26 5.59 21.80
C LYS A 233 -3.40 5.06 22.94
N THR A 234 -2.91 3.83 22.81
CA THR A 234 -2.07 3.17 23.80
C THR A 234 -0.62 3.64 23.79
N SER A 235 -0.24 4.49 22.84
CA SER A 235 1.13 5.01 22.74
C SER A 235 1.52 5.72 24.05
N GLN A 236 2.69 5.35 24.56
CA GLN A 236 3.31 6.04 25.71
C GLN A 236 4.20 7.21 25.26
N HIS A 237 4.31 7.45 23.95
CA HIS A 237 5.13 8.49 23.33
C HIS A 237 4.31 9.33 22.33
N PRO A 238 3.12 9.85 22.70
CA PRO A 238 2.25 10.55 21.75
C PRO A 238 2.88 11.82 21.17
N GLY A 239 3.70 12.52 21.93
CA GLY A 239 4.41 13.70 21.45
C GLY A 239 5.39 13.41 20.35
N GLU A 240 6.22 12.38 20.53
CA GLU A 240 7.18 11.91 19.54
C GLU A 240 6.48 11.30 18.32
N ALA A 241 5.35 10.62 18.53
CA ALA A 241 4.53 10.06 17.44
C ALA A 241 3.98 11.18 16.55
N LYS A 242 3.45 12.24 17.12
CA LYS A 242 2.98 13.43 16.39
C LYS A 242 4.12 14.11 15.64
N ALA A 243 5.26 14.28 16.29
CA ALA A 243 6.45 14.85 15.67
C ALA A 243 6.95 14.02 14.49
N PHE A 244 6.89 12.70 14.59
CA PHE A 244 7.27 11.80 13.50
C PHE A 244 6.35 11.97 12.29
N ILE A 245 5.04 12.00 12.48
CA ILE A 245 4.09 12.24 11.39
C ILE A 245 4.29 13.63 10.78
N ASP A 246 4.53 14.66 11.60
CA ASP A 246 4.86 15.99 11.10
C ASP A 246 6.11 15.97 10.24
N TYR A 247 7.13 15.21 10.63
CA TYR A 247 8.35 15.03 9.84
C TYR A 247 8.07 14.33 8.52
N VAL A 248 7.30 13.23 8.53
CA VAL A 248 6.94 12.52 7.29
C VAL A 248 6.21 13.46 6.33
N LEU A 249 5.37 14.34 6.84
CA LEU A 249 4.60 15.31 6.06
C LEU A 249 5.37 16.62 5.79
N SER A 250 6.59 16.76 6.27
CA SER A 250 7.46 17.90 5.92
C SER A 250 7.91 17.80 4.46
N PRO A 251 8.37 18.91 3.85
CA PRO A 251 8.96 18.83 2.51
C PRO A 251 10.08 17.80 2.40
N GLU A 252 10.95 17.71 3.41
CA GLU A 252 12.04 16.71 3.45
C GLU A 252 11.48 15.28 3.49
N GLY A 253 10.54 15.01 4.39
CA GLY A 253 9.93 13.68 4.50
C GLY A 253 9.18 13.28 3.23
N GLN A 254 8.44 14.20 2.65
CA GLN A 254 7.70 13.93 1.39
C GLN A 254 8.63 13.78 0.18
N ALA A 255 9.77 14.44 0.16
CA ALA A 255 10.80 14.18 -0.85
C ALA A 255 11.32 12.74 -0.76
N LYS A 256 11.48 12.20 0.44
CA LYS A 256 11.84 10.79 0.65
C LYS A 256 10.74 9.85 0.17
N VAL A 257 9.48 10.21 0.37
CA VAL A 257 8.32 9.47 -0.17
C VAL A 257 8.38 9.44 -1.70
N ALA A 258 8.66 10.58 -2.34
CA ALA A 258 8.84 10.67 -3.79
C ALA A 258 10.02 9.80 -4.27
N ASP A 259 11.12 9.76 -3.52
CA ASP A 259 12.30 8.93 -3.84
C ASP A 259 11.99 7.42 -3.81
N ALA A 260 10.96 7.03 -3.07
CA ALA A 260 10.48 5.64 -3.03
C ALA A 260 9.45 5.32 -4.13
N TRP A 261 9.26 6.23 -5.09
CA TRP A 261 8.33 6.08 -6.23
C TRP A 261 6.85 6.11 -5.87
N LEU A 262 6.52 6.54 -4.65
CA LEU A 262 5.14 6.85 -4.28
C LEU A 262 4.76 8.25 -4.75
N MET A 263 3.47 8.49 -4.95
CA MET A 263 2.97 9.85 -5.02
C MET A 263 3.04 10.46 -3.62
N PRO A 264 3.70 11.60 -3.44
CA PRO A 264 3.63 12.33 -2.17
C PRO A 264 2.18 12.65 -1.80
N ALA A 265 1.86 12.64 -0.52
CA ALA A 265 0.55 13.06 -0.04
C ALA A 265 0.34 14.57 -0.22
N ARG A 266 1.41 15.36 -0.11
CA ARG A 266 1.37 16.81 -0.30
C ARG A 266 1.39 17.16 -1.78
N ARG A 267 0.48 18.03 -2.20
CA ARG A 267 0.37 18.50 -3.60
C ARG A 267 1.55 19.35 -4.07
N ASP A 268 2.23 20.02 -3.13
CA ASP A 268 3.34 20.93 -3.41
C ASP A 268 4.70 20.28 -3.47
N VAL A 269 4.77 18.96 -3.31
CA VAL A 269 6.01 18.18 -3.44
C VAL A 269 5.98 17.38 -4.74
N ALA A 270 7.01 17.55 -5.56
CA ALA A 270 7.08 16.90 -6.86
C ALA A 270 7.25 15.38 -6.75
N ALA A 271 6.48 14.65 -7.55
CA ALA A 271 6.63 13.21 -7.69
C ALA A 271 7.71 12.88 -8.73
N LYS A 272 8.33 11.70 -8.59
CA LYS A 272 9.31 11.16 -9.54
C LYS A 272 8.71 10.11 -10.48
N ARG A 273 7.40 10.07 -10.58
CA ARG A 273 6.61 9.07 -11.28
C ARG A 273 5.46 9.74 -12.02
N PRO A 274 4.78 9.01 -12.92
CA PRO A 274 3.58 9.57 -13.56
C PRO A 274 2.51 9.96 -12.54
N LEU A 275 1.86 11.07 -12.77
CA LEU A 275 0.80 11.59 -11.91
C LEU A 275 -0.45 10.71 -12.02
N LEU A 276 -1.24 10.65 -10.94
CA LEU A 276 -2.45 9.84 -10.87
C LEU A 276 -3.71 10.56 -11.36
N ASP A 277 -3.59 11.83 -11.76
CA ASP A 277 -4.75 12.68 -12.11
C ASP A 277 -5.54 12.16 -13.32
N ALA A 278 -4.88 11.45 -14.24
CA ALA A 278 -5.50 10.90 -15.44
C ALA A 278 -6.17 9.54 -15.22
N LEU A 279 -6.05 8.94 -14.04
CA LEU A 279 -6.62 7.62 -13.75
C LEU A 279 -8.12 7.73 -13.49
N LYS A 280 -8.87 6.77 -14.04
CA LYS A 280 -10.23 6.51 -13.57
C LYS A 280 -10.12 5.71 -12.28
N VAL A 281 -10.41 6.35 -11.16
CA VAL A 281 -10.34 5.71 -9.85
C VAL A 281 -11.67 5.06 -9.50
N LEU A 282 -11.63 3.77 -9.22
CA LEU A 282 -12.80 3.00 -8.83
C LEU A 282 -13.02 3.11 -7.32
N PRO A 283 -14.28 3.25 -6.86
CA PRO A 283 -14.56 3.32 -5.44
C PRO A 283 -14.24 1.97 -4.75
N THR A 284 -13.54 2.06 -3.62
CA THR A 284 -13.21 0.90 -2.78
C THR A 284 -14.00 0.88 -1.47
N THR A 285 -14.91 1.84 -1.29
CA THR A 285 -15.78 1.87 -0.11
C THR A 285 -16.64 0.63 -0.08
N SER A 286 -16.46 -0.18 0.94
CA SER A 286 -17.31 -1.31 1.26
C SER A 286 -18.18 -0.95 2.46
N GLU A 287 -19.39 -1.49 2.51
CA GLU A 287 -20.29 -1.31 3.65
C GLU A 287 -19.86 -2.19 4.85
N GLY A 288 -18.60 -1.98 5.28
CA GLY A 288 -18.05 -2.62 6.47
C GLY A 288 -17.08 -3.78 6.18
N SER A 289 -16.43 -4.25 7.25
CA SER A 289 -15.41 -5.32 7.21
C SER A 289 -15.98 -6.66 6.70
N SER A 290 -17.29 -6.90 6.84
CA SER A 290 -17.94 -8.13 6.38
C SER A 290 -17.93 -8.28 4.87
N GLU A 291 -18.04 -7.18 4.10
CA GLU A 291 -17.99 -7.23 2.63
C GLU A 291 -16.57 -7.56 2.15
N ARG A 292 -15.55 -6.98 2.76
CA ARG A 292 -14.14 -7.29 2.45
C ARG A 292 -13.85 -8.75 2.71
N GLY A 293 -14.29 -9.29 3.84
CA GLY A 293 -14.15 -10.70 4.18
C GLY A 293 -14.86 -11.62 3.18
N ALA A 294 -16.06 -11.23 2.73
CA ALA A 294 -16.83 -12.01 1.75
C ALA A 294 -16.14 -12.04 0.37
N VAL A 295 -15.60 -10.92 -0.09
CA VAL A 295 -14.85 -10.85 -1.35
C VAL A 295 -13.61 -11.71 -1.27
N LEU A 296 -12.84 -11.59 -0.19
CA LEU A 296 -11.63 -12.40 0.03
C LEU A 296 -11.96 -13.89 0.04
N ALA A 297 -12.99 -14.30 0.77
CA ALA A 297 -13.41 -15.70 0.86
C ALA A 297 -13.83 -16.25 -0.51
N ARG A 298 -14.61 -15.48 -1.28
CA ARG A 298 -15.05 -15.88 -2.62
C ARG A 298 -13.89 -16.04 -3.58
N PHE A 299 -12.94 -15.10 -3.57
CA PHE A 299 -11.74 -15.19 -4.40
C PHE A 299 -10.89 -16.38 -4.02
N SER A 300 -10.64 -16.59 -2.72
CA SER A 300 -9.85 -17.71 -2.22
C SER A 300 -10.49 -19.06 -2.61
N GLN A 301 -11.80 -19.17 -2.51
CA GLN A 301 -12.53 -20.37 -2.92
C GLN A 301 -12.41 -20.60 -4.43
N LEU A 302 -12.55 -19.57 -5.24
CA LEU A 302 -12.40 -19.66 -6.68
C LEU A 302 -11.02 -20.19 -7.08
N TYR A 303 -9.94 -19.69 -6.45
CA TYR A 303 -8.56 -20.04 -6.79
C TYR A 303 -8.04 -21.30 -6.08
N ALA A 304 -8.79 -21.83 -5.13
CA ALA A 304 -8.46 -23.12 -4.49
C ALA A 304 -8.90 -24.34 -5.31
N GLN A 305 -9.69 -24.18 -6.33
CA GLN A 305 -10.25 -25.24 -7.14
C GLN A 305 -9.26 -25.75 -8.21
#